data_e522e10b51b1ae13d99aba47a247e3b3
#
_entry.id   e522e10b51b1ae13d99aba47a247e3b3
#
_cell.length_a   1.000
_cell.length_b   1.000
_cell.length_c   1.000
_cell.angle_alpha   90.00
_cell.angle_beta   90.00
_cell.angle_gamma   90.00
#
_symmetry.space_group_name_H-M   'P 1'
#
loop_
_entity.id
_entity.type
_entity.pdbx_description
1 polymer ?
#
loop_
_entity_poly.entity_id
_entity_poly.type
_entity_poly.pdbx_seq_one_letter_code
_entity_poly.pdbx_strand_id
1 'polypeptide(L)'
;NKYGVIILEDLAYFAMDFRKDYSQPGVAPFQPTVAKYTNNYVLMISGSKSFSYAGQRIAMMVISPELFGKECPDLARYYSQTQLGRAMIFGTLYCLSSGTAHSAQYALAAMLKGANDGTYNFVKDIHEYGEKAHIMKKMFIDNGFYIVYDEDMGEPIGDGFYFTFCYPGYTGVDLLNE
;
A
#
# COMPACT_ATOMS: atom_id res chain seq x y z
N ASN A 1 21.11 -6.06 -2.55
CA ASN A 1 20.45 -7.38 -2.46
C ASN A 1 21.49 -8.51 -2.54
N LYS A 2 21.98 -8.97 -1.38
CA LYS A 2 23.05 -9.99 -1.27
C LYS A 2 22.64 -11.36 -1.87
N TYR A 3 21.36 -11.68 -1.85
CA TYR A 3 20.86 -13.00 -2.22
C TYR A 3 20.05 -13.02 -3.53
N GLY A 4 19.95 -11.91 -4.23
CA GLY A 4 19.19 -11.80 -5.48
C GLY A 4 17.69 -12.02 -5.35
N VAL A 5 17.14 -11.94 -4.13
CA VAL A 5 15.69 -12.13 -3.90
C VAL A 5 14.87 -10.99 -4.50
N ILE A 6 13.69 -11.32 -4.97
CA ILE A 6 12.69 -10.33 -5.40
C ILE A 6 11.91 -9.89 -4.17
N ILE A 7 11.78 -8.58 -3.98
CA ILE A 7 11.03 -7.99 -2.87
C ILE A 7 9.63 -7.64 -3.38
N LEU A 8 8.62 -8.23 -2.75
CA LEU A 8 7.22 -7.84 -2.91
C LEU A 8 6.89 -6.86 -1.80
N GLU A 9 6.71 -5.59 -2.13
CA GLU A 9 6.33 -4.57 -1.16
C GLU A 9 4.81 -4.36 -1.22
N ASP A 10 4.13 -4.69 -0.13
CA ASP A 10 2.71 -4.47 0.01
C ASP A 10 2.43 -3.03 0.46
N LEU A 11 1.94 -2.23 -0.47
CA LEU A 11 1.58 -0.83 -0.28
C LEU A 11 0.05 -0.63 -0.26
N ALA A 12 -0.69 -1.56 0.38
CA ALA A 12 -2.13 -1.46 0.53
C ALA A 12 -2.56 -0.17 1.25
N TYR A 13 -1.70 0.37 2.10
CA TYR A 13 -1.89 1.63 2.83
C TYR A 13 -0.95 2.74 2.32
N PHE A 14 -0.73 2.76 1.01
CA PHE A 14 0.07 3.78 0.35
C PHE A 14 -0.39 5.20 0.71
N ALA A 15 0.56 6.09 1.00
CA ALA A 15 0.36 7.47 1.41
C ALA A 15 -0.31 7.68 2.79
N MET A 16 -0.46 6.63 3.62
CA MET A 16 -1.07 6.70 4.95
C MET A 16 -0.03 6.70 6.10
N ASP A 17 1.08 7.36 5.89
CA ASP A 17 2.05 7.70 6.95
C ASP A 17 1.87 9.18 7.30
N PHE A 18 1.27 9.44 8.45
CA PHE A 18 0.91 10.80 8.90
C PHE A 18 1.97 11.46 9.81
N ARG A 19 3.15 10.85 9.95
CA ARG A 19 4.27 11.43 10.69
C ARG A 19 4.89 12.63 9.99
N LYS A 20 4.72 12.74 8.68
CA LYS A 20 5.24 13.82 7.85
C LYS A 20 4.16 14.36 6.94
N ASP A 21 4.30 15.61 6.58
CA ASP A 21 3.43 16.23 5.58
C ASP A 21 3.85 15.79 4.17
N TYR A 22 3.14 14.80 3.63
CA TYR A 22 3.23 14.36 2.25
C TYR A 22 2.16 15.02 1.40
N SER A 23 1.87 16.27 1.64
CA SER A 23 0.66 16.98 1.23
C SER A 23 0.35 17.01 -0.27
N GLN A 24 1.31 16.65 -1.13
CA GLN A 24 1.12 16.72 -2.57
C GLN A 24 1.74 15.53 -3.31
N PRO A 25 0.99 14.86 -4.20
CA PRO A 25 1.56 13.86 -5.10
C PRO A 25 2.70 14.44 -5.95
N GLY A 26 3.78 13.69 -6.08
CA GLY A 26 4.93 14.09 -6.90
C GLY A 26 5.85 15.15 -6.30
N VAL A 27 5.57 15.65 -5.10
CA VAL A 27 6.39 16.64 -4.39
C VAL A 27 7.02 16.01 -3.14
N ALA A 28 8.31 16.25 -2.92
CA ALA A 28 9.02 15.78 -1.72
C ALA A 28 8.45 16.44 -0.44
N PRO A 29 8.47 15.73 0.71
CA PRO A 29 9.07 14.41 0.92
C PRO A 29 8.25 13.28 0.29
N PHE A 30 8.93 12.21 -0.16
CA PHE A 30 8.28 11.03 -0.71
C PHE A 30 8.18 9.92 0.33
N GLN A 31 7.10 9.15 0.25
CA GLN A 31 6.99 7.94 1.07
C GLN A 31 8.14 6.98 0.75
N PRO A 32 8.83 6.43 1.77
CA PRO A 32 9.88 5.45 1.57
C PRO A 32 9.34 4.20 0.85
N THR A 33 10.16 3.67 -0.06
CA THR A 33 9.88 2.41 -0.76
C THR A 33 11.18 1.69 -1.07
N VAL A 34 11.13 0.36 -1.17
CA VAL A 34 12.29 -0.47 -1.55
C VAL A 34 12.81 -0.14 -2.95
N ALA A 35 12.00 0.43 -3.81
CA ALA A 35 12.39 0.87 -5.16
C ALA A 35 13.54 1.90 -5.15
N LYS A 36 13.75 2.59 -4.04
CA LYS A 36 14.89 3.50 -3.86
C LYS A 36 16.23 2.76 -3.74
N TYR A 37 16.20 1.49 -3.31
CA TYR A 37 17.41 0.78 -2.87
C TYR A 37 17.77 -0.42 -3.74
N THR A 38 16.87 -0.89 -4.59
CA THR A 38 17.06 -2.08 -5.43
C THR A 38 16.18 -2.02 -6.67
N ASN A 39 16.61 -2.72 -7.74
CA ASN A 39 15.79 -2.97 -8.93
C ASN A 39 15.10 -4.35 -8.88
N ASN A 40 15.28 -5.13 -7.81
CA ASN A 40 14.59 -6.42 -7.62
C ASN A 40 13.30 -6.23 -6.83
N TYR A 41 12.36 -5.43 -7.32
CA TYR A 41 11.13 -5.14 -6.61
C TYR A 41 9.87 -5.30 -7.48
N VAL A 42 8.80 -5.63 -6.80
CA VAL A 42 7.42 -5.48 -7.24
C VAL A 42 6.66 -4.72 -6.16
N LEU A 43 6.08 -3.57 -6.49
CA LEU A 43 5.23 -2.81 -5.58
C LEU A 43 3.77 -3.16 -5.86
N MET A 44 3.02 -3.46 -4.82
CA MET A 44 1.60 -3.76 -4.89
C MET A 44 0.81 -2.63 -4.24
N ILE A 45 0.23 -1.75 -5.06
CA ILE A 45 -0.47 -0.54 -4.62
C ILE A 45 -1.97 -0.74 -4.77
N SER A 46 -2.69 -0.76 -3.67
CA SER A 46 -4.13 -0.94 -3.69
C SER A 46 -4.89 0.37 -3.93
N GLY A 47 -5.91 0.33 -4.76
CA GLY A 47 -6.88 1.42 -4.89
C GLY A 47 -7.84 1.52 -3.70
N SER A 48 -7.90 0.49 -2.86
CA SER A 48 -8.93 0.35 -1.81
C SER A 48 -8.90 1.44 -0.74
N LYS A 49 -7.70 1.85 -0.32
CA LYS A 49 -7.52 2.77 0.82
C LYS A 49 -7.22 4.18 0.33
N SER A 50 -6.08 4.38 -0.32
CA SER A 50 -5.60 5.69 -0.74
C SER A 50 -6.55 6.44 -1.71
N PHE A 51 -7.37 5.70 -2.45
CA PHE A 51 -8.34 6.26 -3.40
C PHE A 51 -9.80 6.00 -3.00
N SER A 52 -10.07 5.50 -1.79
CA SER A 52 -11.41 5.13 -1.31
C SER A 52 -12.17 4.22 -2.30
N TYR A 53 -11.47 3.30 -2.96
CA TYR A 53 -11.95 2.55 -4.11
C TYR A 53 -12.09 1.05 -3.84
N ALA A 54 -12.32 0.69 -2.56
CA ALA A 54 -12.32 -0.69 -2.08
C ALA A 54 -13.35 -1.58 -2.79
N GLY A 55 -14.55 -1.06 -3.08
CA GLY A 55 -15.63 -1.79 -3.74
C GLY A 55 -15.32 -2.19 -5.18
N GLN A 56 -14.41 -1.53 -5.84
CA GLN A 56 -14.08 -1.78 -7.25
C GLN A 56 -13.05 -2.89 -7.46
N ARG A 57 -12.48 -3.42 -6.38
CA ARG A 57 -11.54 -4.56 -6.40
C ARG A 57 -10.39 -4.38 -7.39
N ILE A 58 -9.70 -3.23 -7.32
CA ILE A 58 -8.59 -2.88 -8.20
C ILE A 58 -7.33 -2.52 -7.42
N ALA A 59 -6.19 -2.95 -7.94
CA ALA A 59 -4.87 -2.60 -7.48
C ALA A 59 -3.92 -2.41 -8.68
N MET A 60 -2.80 -1.78 -8.43
CA MET A 60 -1.71 -1.64 -9.40
C MET A 60 -0.53 -2.48 -8.95
N MET A 61 0.15 -3.09 -9.91
CA MET A 61 1.42 -3.75 -9.69
C MET A 61 2.49 -3.00 -10.50
N VAL A 62 3.51 -2.50 -9.80
CA VAL A 62 4.64 -1.80 -10.41
C VAL A 62 5.86 -2.70 -10.28
N ILE A 63 6.38 -3.14 -11.41
CA ILE A 63 7.60 -3.95 -11.49
C ILE A 63 8.73 -3.12 -12.07
N SER A 64 9.95 -3.26 -11.57
CA SER A 64 11.09 -2.56 -12.14
C SER A 64 11.31 -2.95 -13.60
N PRO A 65 11.79 -2.04 -14.46
CA PRO A 65 12.09 -2.37 -15.86
C PRO A 65 13.10 -3.52 -16.02
N GLU A 66 14.09 -3.57 -15.13
CA GLU A 66 15.10 -4.62 -15.11
C GLU A 66 14.49 -5.99 -14.78
N LEU A 67 13.67 -6.05 -13.73
CA LEU A 67 12.99 -7.29 -13.34
C LEU A 67 11.92 -7.69 -14.37
N PHE A 68 11.21 -6.74 -14.97
CA PHE A 68 10.24 -6.99 -16.03
C PHE A 68 10.91 -7.67 -17.23
N GLY A 69 12.07 -7.17 -17.65
CA GLY A 69 12.84 -7.70 -18.78
C GLY A 69 13.64 -8.97 -18.49
N LYS A 70 13.69 -9.43 -17.23
CA LYS A 70 14.51 -10.55 -16.81
C LYS A 70 14.09 -11.85 -17.53
N GLU A 71 15.05 -12.49 -18.18
CA GLU A 71 14.85 -13.81 -18.77
C GLU A 71 14.93 -14.90 -17.70
N CYS A 72 13.92 -15.73 -17.65
CA CYS A 72 13.79 -16.87 -16.76
C CYS A 72 13.42 -18.11 -17.61
N PRO A 73 14.40 -18.85 -18.15
CA PRO A 73 14.17 -19.95 -19.09
C PRO A 73 13.21 -21.03 -18.56
N ASP A 74 13.24 -21.30 -17.25
CA ASP A 74 12.38 -22.30 -16.62
C ASP A 74 10.88 -21.96 -16.71
N LEU A 75 10.52 -20.70 -16.94
CA LEU A 75 9.13 -20.31 -17.16
C LEU A 75 8.54 -20.94 -18.42
N ALA A 76 9.35 -21.31 -19.41
CA ALA A 76 8.91 -22.01 -20.61
C ALA A 76 8.22 -23.35 -20.31
N ARG A 77 8.45 -23.94 -19.14
CA ARG A 77 7.77 -25.18 -18.71
C ARG A 77 6.28 -24.99 -18.43
N TYR A 78 5.86 -23.75 -18.12
CA TYR A 78 4.51 -23.43 -17.66
C TYR A 78 3.83 -22.38 -18.52
N TYR A 79 4.62 -21.52 -19.17
CA TYR A 79 4.14 -20.39 -19.95
C TYR A 79 4.81 -20.37 -21.32
N SER A 80 4.18 -19.79 -22.31
CA SER A 80 4.79 -19.55 -23.63
C SER A 80 5.78 -18.36 -23.64
N GLN A 81 6.14 -17.86 -22.47
CA GLN A 81 7.00 -16.70 -22.28
C GLN A 81 8.11 -17.01 -21.28
N THR A 82 9.33 -16.60 -21.58
CA THR A 82 10.48 -16.70 -20.70
C THR A 82 10.78 -15.38 -19.97
N GLN A 83 10.35 -14.26 -20.54
CA GLN A 83 10.50 -12.95 -19.92
C GLN A 83 9.53 -12.80 -18.76
N LEU A 84 10.07 -12.53 -17.56
CA LEU A 84 9.32 -12.56 -16.30
C LEU A 84 8.07 -11.66 -16.35
N GLY A 85 8.22 -10.40 -16.73
CA GLY A 85 7.09 -9.46 -16.77
C GLY A 85 5.98 -9.89 -17.73
N ARG A 86 6.33 -10.45 -18.88
CA ARG A 86 5.35 -10.98 -19.83
C ARG A 86 4.65 -12.24 -19.30
N ALA A 87 5.39 -13.13 -18.64
CA ALA A 87 4.80 -14.30 -18.00
C ALA A 87 3.83 -13.90 -16.89
N MET A 88 4.13 -12.85 -16.11
CA MET A 88 3.22 -12.31 -15.09
C MET A 88 1.94 -11.76 -15.69
N ILE A 89 2.00 -11.01 -16.79
CA ILE A 89 0.83 -10.42 -17.42
C ILE A 89 -0.02 -11.49 -18.13
N PHE A 90 0.57 -12.21 -19.06
CA PHE A 90 -0.17 -13.11 -19.96
C PHE A 90 -0.35 -14.51 -19.38
N GLY A 91 0.64 -15.01 -18.66
CA GLY A 91 0.60 -16.34 -18.05
C GLY A 91 -0.14 -16.38 -16.71
N THR A 92 -0.07 -15.33 -15.93
CA THR A 92 -0.66 -15.31 -14.58
C THR A 92 -1.88 -14.42 -14.51
N LEU A 93 -1.73 -13.11 -14.67
CA LEU A 93 -2.82 -12.16 -14.46
C LEU A 93 -3.99 -12.42 -15.42
N TYR A 94 -3.73 -12.53 -16.70
CA TYR A 94 -4.77 -12.78 -17.70
C TYR A 94 -5.43 -14.16 -17.53
N CYS A 95 -4.63 -15.20 -17.31
CA CYS A 95 -5.17 -16.57 -17.16
C CYS A 95 -6.00 -16.75 -15.89
N LEU A 96 -5.70 -16.03 -14.81
CA LEU A 96 -6.44 -16.13 -13.55
C LEU A 96 -7.68 -15.25 -13.48
N SER A 97 -7.73 -14.14 -14.24
CA SER A 97 -8.78 -13.13 -14.09
C SER A 97 -9.46 -12.74 -15.38
N SER A 98 -8.97 -13.19 -16.54
CA SER A 98 -9.36 -12.68 -17.87
C SER A 98 -9.23 -11.15 -18.01
N GLY A 99 -8.48 -10.53 -17.11
CA GLY A 99 -8.30 -9.09 -16.98
C GLY A 99 -9.15 -8.47 -15.86
N THR A 100 -8.82 -7.25 -15.53
CA THR A 100 -9.52 -6.46 -14.52
C THR A 100 -10.68 -5.69 -15.17
N ALA A 101 -11.73 -5.38 -14.39
CA ALA A 101 -12.88 -4.61 -14.87
C ALA A 101 -12.45 -3.27 -15.51
N HIS A 102 -12.86 -3.02 -16.74
CA HIS A 102 -12.44 -1.83 -17.50
C HIS A 102 -12.88 -0.53 -16.81
N SER A 103 -14.12 -0.46 -16.33
CA SER A 103 -14.62 0.74 -15.63
C SER A 103 -13.74 1.11 -14.43
N ALA A 104 -13.33 0.12 -13.64
CA ALA A 104 -12.43 0.35 -12.50
C ALA A 104 -11.04 0.82 -12.95
N GLN A 105 -10.50 0.27 -14.04
CA GLN A 105 -9.21 0.69 -14.59
C GLN A 105 -9.25 2.14 -15.10
N TYR A 106 -10.27 2.50 -15.88
CA TYR A 106 -10.41 3.86 -16.41
C TYR A 106 -10.61 4.90 -15.31
N ALA A 107 -11.39 4.59 -14.29
CA ALA A 107 -11.60 5.52 -13.18
C ALA A 107 -10.32 5.69 -12.35
N LEU A 108 -9.59 4.60 -12.05
CA LEU A 108 -8.30 4.70 -11.37
C LEU A 108 -7.28 5.47 -12.21
N ALA A 109 -7.22 5.22 -13.51
CA ALA A 109 -6.35 5.95 -14.41
C ALA A 109 -6.67 7.46 -14.45
N ALA A 110 -7.96 7.83 -14.41
CA ALA A 110 -8.38 9.23 -14.33
C ALA A 110 -7.96 9.90 -13.00
N MET A 111 -8.09 9.19 -11.86
CA MET A 111 -7.61 9.68 -10.57
C MET A 111 -6.09 9.87 -10.56
N LEU A 112 -5.33 8.91 -11.08
CA LEU A 112 -3.87 9.01 -11.20
C LEU A 112 -3.45 10.16 -12.14
N LYS A 113 -4.16 10.30 -13.26
CA LYS A 113 -3.93 11.44 -14.16
C LYS A 113 -4.19 12.77 -13.47
N GLY A 114 -5.31 12.89 -12.75
CA GLY A 114 -5.63 14.08 -11.97
C GLY A 114 -4.57 14.38 -10.92
N ALA A 115 -4.05 13.36 -10.23
CA ALA A 115 -2.96 13.52 -9.28
C ALA A 115 -1.67 14.02 -9.94
N ASN A 116 -1.33 13.46 -11.12
CA ASN A 116 -0.16 13.88 -11.88
C ASN A 116 -0.29 15.31 -12.45
N ASP A 117 -1.49 15.69 -12.86
CA ASP A 117 -1.79 17.03 -13.41
C ASP A 117 -2.02 18.08 -12.29
N GLY A 118 -2.01 17.68 -11.02
CA GLY A 118 -2.25 18.56 -9.87
C GLY A 118 -3.72 18.98 -9.67
N THR A 119 -4.65 18.37 -10.40
CA THR A 119 -6.10 18.65 -10.28
C THR A 119 -6.80 17.78 -9.24
N TYR A 120 -6.14 16.74 -8.75
CA TYR A 120 -6.62 15.85 -7.69
C TYR A 120 -5.51 15.57 -6.69
N ASN A 121 -5.79 15.74 -5.41
CA ASN A 121 -4.83 15.49 -4.33
C ASN A 121 -5.39 14.47 -3.34
N PHE A 122 -5.21 13.18 -3.66
CA PHE A 122 -5.65 12.08 -2.80
C PHE A 122 -4.90 12.05 -1.46
N VAL A 123 -3.67 12.55 -1.39
CA VAL A 123 -2.89 12.60 -0.14
C VAL A 123 -3.56 13.55 0.86
N LYS A 124 -4.02 14.71 0.38
CA LYS A 124 -4.77 15.66 1.20
C LYS A 124 -6.10 15.06 1.67
N ASP A 125 -6.81 14.36 0.79
CA ASP A 125 -8.12 13.77 1.12
C ASP A 125 -8.03 12.72 2.24
N ILE A 126 -6.93 11.95 2.28
CA ILE A 126 -6.72 10.94 3.33
C ILE A 126 -6.11 11.50 4.61
N HIS A 127 -5.64 12.72 4.63
CA HIS A 127 -5.02 13.35 5.81
C HIS A 127 -5.96 13.41 7.03
N GLU A 128 -7.26 13.51 6.79
CA GLU A 128 -8.31 13.46 7.81
C GLU A 128 -8.24 12.18 8.68
N TYR A 129 -7.77 11.05 8.12
CA TYR A 129 -7.60 9.83 8.91
C TYR A 129 -6.51 9.96 9.97
N GLY A 130 -5.42 10.67 9.66
CA GLY A 130 -4.36 10.96 10.63
C GLY A 130 -4.86 11.85 11.76
N GLU A 131 -5.64 12.88 11.45
CA GLU A 131 -6.26 13.76 12.44
C GLU A 131 -7.22 12.98 13.37
N LYS A 132 -8.09 12.15 12.77
CA LYS A 132 -9.00 11.29 13.53
C LYS A 132 -8.24 10.29 14.41
N ALA A 133 -7.21 9.63 13.89
CA ALA A 133 -6.39 8.69 14.64
C ALA A 133 -5.72 9.38 15.84
N HIS A 134 -5.19 10.57 15.66
CA HIS A 134 -4.57 11.34 16.72
C HIS A 134 -5.56 11.68 17.85
N ILE A 135 -6.74 12.17 17.51
CA ILE A 135 -7.80 12.48 18.48
C ILE A 135 -8.25 11.23 19.21
N MET A 136 -8.50 10.13 18.48
CA MET A 136 -8.97 8.87 19.05
C MET A 136 -7.92 8.27 20.00
N LYS A 137 -6.66 8.19 19.60
CA LYS A 137 -5.57 7.69 20.44
C LYS A 137 -5.48 8.47 21.76
N LYS A 138 -5.53 9.80 21.66
CA LYS A 138 -5.54 10.66 22.84
C LYS A 138 -6.71 10.33 23.76
N MET A 139 -7.92 10.19 23.22
CA MET A 139 -9.11 9.88 24.01
C MET A 139 -8.97 8.50 24.69
N PHE A 140 -8.45 7.49 24.01
CA PHE A 140 -8.20 6.18 24.61
C PHE A 140 -7.21 6.27 25.77
N ILE A 141 -6.08 6.96 25.58
CA ILE A 141 -5.06 7.15 26.61
C ILE A 141 -5.62 7.91 27.83
N ASP A 142 -6.35 8.99 27.59
CA ASP A 142 -6.97 9.80 28.65
C ASP A 142 -7.99 8.98 29.48
N ASN A 143 -8.53 7.88 28.95
CA ASN A 143 -9.47 6.98 29.61
C ASN A 143 -8.82 5.66 30.09
N GLY A 144 -7.50 5.60 30.20
CA GLY A 144 -6.79 4.48 30.81
C GLY A 144 -6.42 3.31 29.88
N PHE A 145 -6.67 3.46 28.60
CA PHE A 145 -6.18 2.51 27.59
C PHE A 145 -4.73 2.80 27.24
N TYR A 146 -4.07 1.85 26.60
CA TYR A 146 -2.74 2.07 26.01
C TYR A 146 -2.72 1.55 24.57
N ILE A 147 -1.90 2.22 23.74
CA ILE A 147 -1.70 1.84 22.35
C ILE A 147 -0.62 0.74 22.31
N VAL A 148 -0.92 -0.38 21.65
CA VAL A 148 -0.06 -1.58 21.66
C VAL A 148 1.19 -1.37 20.79
N TYR A 149 1.01 -0.74 19.63
CA TYR A 149 2.10 -0.43 18.70
C TYR A 149 2.15 1.07 18.47
N ASP A 150 2.93 1.77 19.26
CA ASP A 150 3.07 3.22 19.15
C ASP A 150 4.44 3.66 18.67
N GLU A 151 5.45 2.80 18.88
CA GLU A 151 6.85 3.06 18.53
C GLU A 151 7.49 1.83 17.89
N ASP A 152 8.46 2.09 16.99
CA ASP A 152 9.42 1.12 16.48
C ASP A 152 10.81 1.73 16.51
N MET A 153 11.76 1.03 17.15
CA MET A 153 13.15 1.49 17.34
C MET A 153 13.28 2.88 17.96
N GLY A 154 12.34 3.27 18.84
CA GLY A 154 12.32 4.57 19.49
C GLY A 154 11.74 5.72 18.66
N GLU A 155 11.17 5.42 17.52
CA GLU A 155 10.48 6.38 16.67
C GLU A 155 8.99 6.06 16.60
N PRO A 156 8.10 7.08 16.59
CA PRO A 156 6.67 6.84 16.39
C PRO A 156 6.41 6.10 15.08
N ILE A 157 5.53 5.10 15.10
CA ILE A 157 5.08 4.45 13.87
C ILE A 157 4.05 5.31 13.13
N GLY A 158 4.02 5.17 11.80
CA GLY A 158 3.04 5.84 10.95
C GLY A 158 1.62 5.38 11.29
N ASP A 159 0.74 6.32 11.47
CA ASP A 159 -0.68 6.03 11.69
C ASP A 159 -1.36 5.75 10.36
N GLY A 160 -1.77 4.49 10.18
CA GLY A 160 -2.58 4.11 9.03
C GLY A 160 -4.08 4.25 9.35
N PHE A 161 -4.85 3.33 8.78
CA PHE A 161 -6.29 3.19 9.07
C PHE A 161 -6.59 2.59 10.44
N TYR A 162 -5.62 1.91 11.03
CA TYR A 162 -5.80 1.10 12.24
C TYR A 162 -4.73 1.42 13.27
N PHE A 163 -5.14 1.36 14.51
CA PHE A 163 -4.25 1.24 15.65
C PHE A 163 -4.84 0.20 16.61
N THR A 164 -3.99 -0.45 17.37
CA THR A 164 -4.38 -1.47 18.35
C THR A 164 -4.25 -0.90 19.75
N PHE A 165 -5.29 -1.04 20.52
CA PHE A 165 -5.33 -0.57 21.91
C PHE A 165 -5.72 -1.71 22.85
N CYS A 166 -5.32 -1.59 24.11
CA CYS A 166 -5.68 -2.52 25.20
C CYS A 166 -6.06 -1.73 26.44
N TYR A 167 -6.85 -2.39 27.32
CA TYR A 167 -7.15 -1.90 28.65
C TYR A 167 -6.55 -2.86 29.68
N PRO A 168 -5.87 -2.35 30.76
CA PRO A 168 -5.23 -3.20 31.75
C PRO A 168 -6.23 -4.17 32.40
N GLY A 169 -5.89 -5.45 32.44
CA GLY A 169 -6.70 -6.51 33.06
C GLY A 169 -7.82 -7.06 32.18
N TYR A 170 -8.00 -6.58 30.96
CA TYR A 170 -8.99 -7.08 30.01
C TYR A 170 -8.33 -7.76 28.80
N THR A 171 -8.93 -8.85 28.35
CA THR A 171 -8.63 -9.40 27.03
C THR A 171 -9.45 -8.66 25.94
N GLY A 172 -9.07 -8.82 24.68
CA GLY A 172 -9.86 -8.27 23.57
C GLY A 172 -11.30 -8.79 23.53
N VAL A 173 -11.53 -10.04 23.98
CA VAL A 173 -12.87 -10.64 24.08
C VAL A 173 -13.68 -9.98 25.21
N ASP A 174 -13.04 -9.73 26.34
CA ASP A 174 -13.70 -9.03 27.45
C ASP A 174 -14.17 -7.64 27.02
N LEU A 175 -13.29 -6.89 26.33
CA LEU A 175 -13.62 -5.54 25.82
C LEU A 175 -14.72 -5.53 24.76
N LEU A 176 -14.91 -6.63 24.02
CA LEU A 176 -16.00 -6.73 23.04
C LEU A 176 -17.35 -7.05 23.68
N ASN A 177 -17.36 -7.58 24.91
CA ASN A 177 -18.58 -7.98 25.62
C ASN A 177 -19.11 -6.92 26.60
N GLU A 178 -18.34 -5.87 26.86
CA GLU A 178 -18.72 -4.69 27.64
C GLU A 178 -19.36 -3.62 26.76
#